data_15809efbf1cfb09dd5cb8e2fe589e305
#
_entry.id   15809efbf1cfb09dd5cb8e2fe589e305
#
_cell.length_a   1.000
_cell.length_b   1.000
_cell.length_c   1.000
_cell.angle_alpha   90.00
_cell.angle_beta   90.00
_cell.angle_gamma   90.00
#
_symmetry.space_group_name_H-M   'P 1'
#
loop_
_entity.id
_entity.type
_entity.pdbx_description
1 polymer ?
#
loop_
_entity_poly.entity_id
_entity_poly.type
_entity_poly.pdbx_seq_one_letter_code
_entity_poly.pdbx_strand_id
1 'polypeptide(L)'
;SVVQTDVHDPRALADAVAGSDVVISLAGILNPEGGERFARVHRELPINIASACAAHGIERLVHVSALGAREDAPSEYLRTKWAGEQALLDESKNRAATTILRPSVIFGLGDSFFNRFAQLLRMTPLVFPLAAADARMQPVYVGDVVDGICACLEQRSTWGEIYDVAGPHTYSVGEIVEYSAGVIGVRVWVFPLPSSLALLQAKLMEHLPGKPFSVDNLRSLSVDSVTANNRLNELGISP
;
A
#
# COMPACT_ATOMS: atom_id res chain seq x y z
N SER A 1 -20.02 -14.66 -2.20
CA SER A 1 -20.18 -14.48 -3.65
C SER A 1 -19.22 -13.39 -4.15
N VAL A 2 -18.73 -13.50 -5.37
CA VAL A 2 -17.94 -12.45 -6.04
C VAL A 2 -18.90 -11.64 -6.89
N VAL A 3 -18.89 -10.30 -6.72
CA VAL A 3 -19.68 -9.37 -7.53
C VAL A 3 -18.72 -8.52 -8.34
N GLN A 4 -18.83 -8.56 -9.65
CA GLN A 4 -18.08 -7.69 -10.54
C GLN A 4 -18.90 -6.40 -10.77
N THR A 5 -18.34 -5.25 -10.37
CA THR A 5 -19.00 -3.95 -10.49
C THR A 5 -18.00 -2.85 -10.82
N ASP A 6 -18.46 -1.74 -11.40
CA ASP A 6 -17.65 -0.53 -11.50
C ASP A 6 -17.66 0.19 -10.15
N VAL A 7 -16.57 0.06 -9.41
CA VAL A 7 -16.41 0.68 -8.09
C VAL A 7 -16.37 2.22 -8.14
N HIS A 8 -16.22 2.81 -9.33
CA HIS A 8 -16.25 4.26 -9.54
C HIS A 8 -17.64 4.79 -9.89
N ASP A 9 -18.62 3.91 -10.16
CA ASP A 9 -20.03 4.28 -10.20
C ASP A 9 -20.61 4.21 -8.79
N PRO A 10 -21.00 5.35 -8.17
CA PRO A 10 -21.49 5.38 -6.79
C PRO A 10 -22.77 4.51 -6.59
N ARG A 11 -23.61 4.37 -7.62
CA ARG A 11 -24.84 3.54 -7.53
C ARG A 11 -24.47 2.05 -7.54
N ALA A 12 -23.66 1.63 -8.50
CA ALA A 12 -23.20 0.25 -8.61
C ALA A 12 -22.42 -0.19 -7.36
N LEU A 13 -21.62 0.71 -6.78
CA LEU A 13 -20.90 0.47 -5.53
C LEU A 13 -21.88 0.34 -4.35
N ALA A 14 -22.86 1.23 -4.23
CA ALA A 14 -23.88 1.16 -3.17
C ALA A 14 -24.66 -0.16 -3.24
N ASP A 15 -25.10 -0.57 -4.43
CA ASP A 15 -25.77 -1.85 -4.63
C ASP A 15 -24.88 -3.04 -4.25
N ALA A 16 -23.58 -2.97 -4.53
CA ALA A 16 -22.63 -4.04 -4.22
C ALA A 16 -22.40 -4.22 -2.71
N VAL A 17 -22.48 -3.16 -1.91
CA VAL A 17 -22.29 -3.24 -0.44
C VAL A 17 -23.59 -3.41 0.32
N ALA A 18 -24.74 -3.36 -0.33
CA ALA A 18 -26.04 -3.49 0.30
C ALA A 18 -26.17 -4.80 1.07
N GLY A 19 -26.66 -4.72 2.32
CA GLY A 19 -26.82 -5.87 3.21
C GLY A 19 -25.55 -6.40 3.84
N SER A 20 -24.43 -5.69 3.71
CA SER A 20 -23.19 -6.01 4.43
C SER A 20 -23.19 -5.39 5.83
N ASP A 21 -22.60 -6.09 6.80
CA ASP A 21 -22.41 -5.58 8.17
C ASP A 21 -21.18 -4.69 8.27
N VAL A 22 -20.19 -4.92 7.41
CA VAL A 22 -18.88 -4.27 7.42
C VAL A 22 -18.32 -4.16 5.99
N VAL A 23 -17.55 -3.11 5.73
CA VAL A 23 -16.79 -2.95 4.48
C VAL A 23 -15.30 -2.92 4.78
N ILE A 24 -14.52 -3.66 3.99
CA ILE A 24 -13.05 -3.63 4.02
C ILE A 24 -12.57 -3.07 2.68
N SER A 25 -11.94 -1.90 2.72
CA SER A 25 -11.43 -1.21 1.54
C SER A 25 -9.94 -1.51 1.35
N LEU A 26 -9.62 -2.38 0.38
CA LEU A 26 -8.25 -2.77 0.03
C LEU A 26 -7.79 -2.14 -1.30
N ALA A 27 -8.61 -1.30 -1.91
CA ALA A 27 -8.33 -0.73 -3.22
C ALA A 27 -7.12 0.21 -3.19
N GLY A 28 -6.23 0.02 -4.16
CA GLY A 28 -5.06 0.86 -4.35
C GLY A 28 -4.32 0.51 -5.63
N ILE A 29 -3.63 1.50 -6.19
CA ILE A 29 -2.76 1.34 -7.36
C ILE A 29 -1.39 1.91 -7.04
N LEU A 30 -0.34 1.27 -7.53
CA LEU A 30 1.04 1.75 -7.37
C LEU A 30 1.50 2.56 -8.58
N ASN A 31 0.91 2.33 -9.74
CA ASN A 31 1.13 3.09 -10.97
C ASN A 31 -0.21 3.26 -11.70
N PRO A 32 -0.55 4.48 -12.17
CA PRO A 32 -1.74 4.69 -12.99
C PRO A 32 -1.61 4.01 -14.36
N GLU A 33 -2.64 3.26 -14.75
CA GLU A 33 -2.75 2.59 -16.05
C GLU A 33 -4.15 2.79 -16.63
N GLY A 34 -4.29 2.71 -17.96
CA GLY A 34 -5.58 2.66 -18.64
C GLY A 34 -6.51 3.86 -18.39
N GLY A 35 -5.96 5.03 -18.06
CA GLY A 35 -6.75 6.23 -17.74
C GLY A 35 -7.08 6.39 -16.25
N GLU A 36 -6.71 5.43 -15.41
CA GLU A 36 -6.80 5.57 -13.95
C GLU A 36 -5.86 6.67 -13.44
N ARG A 37 -6.25 7.29 -12.32
CA ARG A 37 -5.46 8.31 -11.62
C ARG A 37 -5.40 7.97 -10.14
N PHE A 38 -4.30 8.32 -9.49
CA PHE A 38 -4.16 8.12 -8.05
C PHE A 38 -5.32 8.74 -7.26
N ALA A 39 -5.71 9.98 -7.57
CA ALA A 39 -6.80 10.66 -6.88
C ALA A 39 -8.14 9.91 -7.00
N ARG A 40 -8.43 9.33 -8.17
CA ARG A 40 -9.66 8.58 -8.41
C ARG A 40 -9.75 7.32 -7.54
N VAL A 41 -8.64 6.57 -7.43
CA VAL A 41 -8.61 5.32 -6.66
C VAL A 41 -8.37 5.57 -5.17
N HIS A 42 -7.49 6.52 -4.81
CA HIS A 42 -7.06 6.69 -3.42
C HIS A 42 -7.87 7.71 -2.63
N ARG A 43 -8.63 8.60 -3.29
CA ARG A 43 -9.44 9.62 -2.62
C ARG A 43 -10.92 9.51 -2.98
N GLU A 44 -11.29 9.52 -4.28
CA GLU A 44 -12.69 9.53 -4.69
C GLU A 44 -13.40 8.21 -4.35
N LEU A 45 -12.73 7.07 -4.60
CA LEU A 45 -13.29 5.77 -4.25
C LEU A 45 -13.54 5.60 -2.73
N PRO A 46 -12.60 5.92 -1.82
CA PRO A 46 -12.90 5.95 -0.39
C PRO A 46 -14.10 6.80 0.00
N ILE A 47 -14.28 8.00 -0.60
CA ILE A 47 -15.46 8.85 -0.38
C ILE A 47 -16.74 8.11 -0.82
N ASN A 48 -16.72 7.50 -2.00
CA ASN A 48 -17.86 6.75 -2.50
C ASN A 48 -18.20 5.54 -1.61
N ILE A 49 -17.17 4.85 -1.08
CA ILE A 49 -17.36 3.75 -0.12
C ILE A 49 -18.01 4.27 1.16
N ALA A 50 -17.52 5.36 1.74
CA ALA A 50 -18.10 5.94 2.96
C ALA A 50 -19.55 6.37 2.74
N SER A 51 -19.84 6.97 1.57
CA SER A 51 -21.21 7.38 1.19
C SER A 51 -22.13 6.17 1.02
N ALA A 52 -21.65 5.08 0.40
CA ALA A 52 -22.39 3.83 0.25
C ALA A 52 -22.66 3.16 1.61
N CYS A 53 -21.69 3.13 2.51
CA CYS A 53 -21.86 2.65 3.88
C CYS A 53 -22.99 3.43 4.59
N ALA A 54 -22.95 4.76 4.48
CA ALA A 54 -23.95 5.61 5.10
C ALA A 54 -25.36 5.39 4.54
N ALA A 55 -25.48 5.19 3.23
CA ALA A 55 -26.79 4.96 2.57
C ALA A 55 -27.44 3.64 3.03
N HIS A 56 -26.64 2.64 3.40
CA HIS A 56 -27.11 1.32 3.82
C HIS A 56 -27.01 1.07 5.33
N GLY A 57 -26.64 2.08 6.13
CA GLY A 57 -26.52 1.96 7.58
C GLY A 57 -25.39 1.04 8.03
N ILE A 58 -24.33 0.90 7.21
CA ILE A 58 -23.14 0.11 7.56
C ILE A 58 -22.29 0.94 8.53
N GLU A 59 -22.15 0.45 9.74
CA GLU A 59 -21.50 1.17 10.84
C GLU A 59 -19.98 0.94 10.92
N ARG A 60 -19.43 0.01 10.13
CA ARG A 60 -18.02 -0.41 10.23
C ARG A 60 -17.30 -0.37 8.88
N LEU A 61 -16.17 0.37 8.85
CA LEU A 61 -15.28 0.43 7.69
C LEU A 61 -13.82 0.23 8.14
N VAL A 62 -13.10 -0.67 7.49
CA VAL A 62 -11.64 -0.82 7.64
C VAL A 62 -10.99 -0.44 6.32
N HIS A 63 -10.06 0.50 6.35
CA HIS A 63 -9.35 0.98 5.15
C HIS A 63 -7.85 0.72 5.24
N VAL A 64 -7.28 0.15 4.18
CA VAL A 64 -5.83 -0.05 4.06
C VAL A 64 -5.21 1.09 3.27
N SER A 65 -4.43 1.90 3.97
CA SER A 65 -3.64 3.00 3.44
C SER A 65 -2.18 2.59 3.19
N ALA A 66 -1.23 3.44 3.49
CA ALA A 66 0.20 3.16 3.39
C ALA A 66 0.99 3.91 4.46
N LEU A 67 2.03 3.26 4.99
CA LEU A 67 2.97 3.92 5.88
C LEU A 67 3.67 5.09 5.16
N GLY A 68 3.81 6.21 5.84
CA GLY A 68 4.33 7.45 5.24
C GLY A 68 3.31 8.29 4.49
N ALA A 69 2.02 7.91 4.45
CA ALA A 69 0.96 8.76 3.92
C ALA A 69 0.83 10.05 4.73
N ARG A 70 1.06 11.20 4.07
CA ARG A 70 0.97 12.54 4.66
C ARG A 70 0.78 13.59 3.56
N GLU A 71 0.32 14.78 3.94
CA GLU A 71 -0.02 15.86 3.01
C GLU A 71 1.16 16.32 2.16
N ASP A 72 2.33 16.47 2.77
CA ASP A 72 3.57 16.94 2.16
C ASP A 72 4.47 15.83 1.64
N ALA A 73 3.96 14.60 1.50
CA ALA A 73 4.73 13.48 0.98
C ALA A 73 5.29 13.76 -0.44
N PRO A 74 6.50 13.31 -0.77
CA PRO A 74 7.14 13.63 -2.05
C PRO A 74 6.46 12.97 -3.26
N SER A 75 5.81 11.83 -3.07
CA SER A 75 5.09 11.11 -4.13
C SER A 75 3.60 11.46 -4.16
N GLU A 76 3.01 11.42 -5.34
CA GLU A 76 1.56 11.56 -5.51
C GLU A 76 0.82 10.38 -4.89
N TYR A 77 1.39 9.18 -4.99
CA TYR A 77 0.89 7.99 -4.32
C TYR A 77 0.61 8.25 -2.83
N LEU A 78 1.62 8.66 -2.07
CA LEU A 78 1.49 8.87 -0.62
C LEU A 78 0.56 10.05 -0.28
N ARG A 79 0.63 11.14 -1.04
CA ARG A 79 -0.29 12.28 -0.85
C ARG A 79 -1.75 11.91 -1.09
N THR A 80 -2.02 11.13 -2.14
CA THR A 80 -3.40 10.73 -2.45
C THR A 80 -3.93 9.67 -1.48
N LYS A 81 -3.07 8.77 -0.97
CA LYS A 81 -3.44 7.86 0.13
C LYS A 81 -3.84 8.65 1.37
N TRP A 82 -3.02 9.65 1.78
CA TRP A 82 -3.37 10.55 2.88
C TRP A 82 -4.69 11.30 2.65
N ALA A 83 -4.88 11.85 1.44
CA ALA A 83 -6.13 12.56 1.11
C ALA A 83 -7.36 11.65 1.21
N GLY A 84 -7.23 10.37 0.87
CA GLY A 84 -8.28 9.37 1.09
C GLY A 84 -8.57 9.11 2.56
N GLU A 85 -7.53 9.01 3.39
CA GLU A 85 -7.68 8.87 4.84
C GLU A 85 -8.45 10.05 5.44
N GLN A 86 -8.05 11.29 5.08
CA GLN A 86 -8.72 12.50 5.58
C GLN A 86 -10.18 12.54 5.16
N ALA A 87 -10.48 12.18 3.92
CA ALA A 87 -11.84 12.11 3.42
C ALA A 87 -12.70 11.08 4.20
N LEU A 88 -12.13 9.90 4.48
CA LEU A 88 -12.81 8.87 5.28
C LEU A 88 -13.04 9.31 6.73
N LEU A 89 -12.08 9.97 7.33
CA LEU A 89 -12.21 10.46 8.71
C LEU A 89 -13.28 11.55 8.81
N ASP A 90 -13.38 12.43 7.83
CA ASP A 90 -14.39 13.49 7.80
C ASP A 90 -15.81 12.92 7.55
N GLU A 91 -15.97 12.03 6.59
CA GLU A 91 -17.24 11.39 6.26
C GLU A 91 -17.68 10.41 7.35
N SER A 92 -16.75 9.73 8.01
CA SER A 92 -17.05 8.73 9.04
C SER A 92 -17.42 9.32 10.40
N LYS A 93 -17.13 10.57 10.68
CA LYS A 93 -17.45 11.22 11.96
C LYS A 93 -18.91 11.07 12.38
N ASN A 94 -19.82 10.91 11.44
CA ASN A 94 -21.25 10.85 11.69
C ASN A 94 -21.93 9.57 11.17
N ARG A 95 -21.19 8.60 10.58
CA ARG A 95 -21.82 7.49 9.85
C ARG A 95 -21.21 6.12 10.10
N ALA A 96 -19.94 5.91 9.75
CA ALA A 96 -19.26 4.63 9.96
C ALA A 96 -17.99 4.80 10.77
N ALA A 97 -17.81 3.94 11.77
CA ALA A 97 -16.58 3.90 12.55
C ALA A 97 -15.45 3.34 11.66
N THR A 98 -14.57 4.22 11.19
CA THR A 98 -13.48 3.87 10.27
C THR A 98 -12.21 3.60 11.03
N THR A 99 -11.56 2.45 10.77
CA THR A 99 -10.17 2.19 11.18
C THR A 99 -9.28 2.21 9.95
N ILE A 100 -8.14 2.87 10.06
CA ILE A 100 -7.15 2.96 8.99
C ILE A 100 -5.91 2.17 9.39
N LEU A 101 -5.50 1.23 8.53
CA LEU A 101 -4.23 0.54 8.65
C LEU A 101 -3.24 1.13 7.64
N ARG A 102 -2.06 1.51 8.11
CA ARG A 102 -0.94 2.02 7.31
C ARG A 102 0.20 1.00 7.28
N PRO A 103 0.13 0.00 6.43
CA PRO A 103 1.21 -0.98 6.33
C PRO A 103 2.44 -0.39 5.66
N SER A 104 3.63 -0.85 6.10
CA SER A 104 4.85 -0.79 5.33
C SER A 104 4.74 -1.75 4.13
N VAL A 105 5.83 -2.02 3.42
CA VAL A 105 5.78 -2.96 2.30
C VAL A 105 5.31 -4.34 2.77
N ILE A 106 4.21 -4.82 2.19
CA ILE A 106 3.63 -6.12 2.51
C ILE A 106 4.33 -7.19 1.69
N PHE A 107 4.72 -8.29 2.33
CA PHE A 107 5.29 -9.44 1.66
C PHE A 107 4.51 -10.73 1.95
N GLY A 108 4.62 -11.69 1.05
CA GLY A 108 3.99 -13.00 1.19
C GLY A 108 3.63 -13.62 -0.16
N LEU A 109 2.82 -14.66 -0.11
CA LEU A 109 2.41 -15.36 -1.33
C LEU A 109 1.66 -14.42 -2.27
N GLY A 110 2.18 -14.24 -3.48
CA GLY A 110 1.56 -13.40 -4.51
C GLY A 110 1.85 -11.90 -4.38
N ASP A 111 2.77 -11.46 -3.49
CA ASP A 111 3.14 -10.06 -3.40
C ASP A 111 3.70 -9.53 -4.73
N SER A 112 3.55 -8.23 -4.94
CA SER A 112 4.04 -7.58 -6.17
C SER A 112 5.43 -6.97 -6.01
N PHE A 113 5.93 -6.74 -4.80
CA PHE A 113 7.19 -6.05 -4.55
C PHE A 113 8.39 -7.02 -4.67
N PHE A 114 8.44 -8.05 -3.84
CA PHE A 114 9.53 -9.03 -3.83
C PHE A 114 9.53 -9.88 -5.10
N ASN A 115 8.34 -10.31 -5.56
CA ASN A 115 8.23 -11.08 -6.80
C ASN A 115 8.65 -10.28 -8.03
N ARG A 116 8.45 -8.97 -8.06
CA ARG A 116 8.95 -8.10 -9.14
C ARG A 116 10.48 -8.06 -9.16
N PHE A 117 11.13 -7.89 -8.00
CA PHE A 117 12.57 -7.97 -7.92
C PHE A 117 13.08 -9.35 -8.35
N ALA A 118 12.45 -10.43 -7.90
CA ALA A 118 12.81 -11.78 -8.31
C ALA A 118 12.74 -11.99 -9.84
N GLN A 119 11.74 -11.42 -10.50
CA GLN A 119 11.63 -11.46 -11.97
C GLN A 119 12.75 -10.65 -12.65
N LEU A 120 12.99 -9.40 -12.20
CA LEU A 120 14.03 -8.54 -12.74
C LEU A 120 15.43 -9.15 -12.57
N LEU A 121 15.72 -9.72 -11.40
CA LEU A 121 16.98 -10.38 -11.10
C LEU A 121 17.28 -11.58 -12.01
N ARG A 122 16.26 -12.34 -12.41
CA ARG A 122 16.42 -13.45 -13.37
C ARG A 122 16.77 -12.94 -14.78
N MET A 123 16.38 -11.72 -15.12
CA MET A 123 16.64 -11.11 -16.43
C MET A 123 17.98 -10.35 -16.50
N THR A 124 18.52 -9.96 -15.35
CA THR A 124 19.74 -9.15 -15.24
C THR A 124 20.78 -9.84 -14.36
N PRO A 125 21.38 -10.95 -14.83
CA PRO A 125 22.41 -11.64 -14.08
C PRO A 125 23.70 -10.81 -14.01
N LEU A 126 24.44 -10.94 -12.90
CA LEU A 126 25.73 -10.34 -12.57
C LEU A 126 25.67 -8.94 -11.95
N VAL A 127 25.05 -7.96 -12.57
CA VAL A 127 25.01 -6.57 -12.06
C VAL A 127 23.57 -6.06 -12.10
N PHE A 128 23.06 -5.61 -10.97
CA PHE A 128 21.72 -5.05 -10.84
C PHE A 128 21.81 -3.57 -10.43
N PRO A 129 21.59 -2.63 -11.36
CA PRO A 129 21.57 -1.21 -11.04
C PRO A 129 20.28 -0.87 -10.29
N LEU A 130 20.41 -0.46 -9.04
CA LEU A 130 19.29 -0.26 -8.14
C LEU A 130 19.14 1.22 -7.74
N ALA A 131 18.01 1.82 -8.08
CA ALA A 131 17.62 3.13 -7.59
C ALA A 131 17.22 3.06 -6.12
N ALA A 132 17.58 4.09 -5.35
CA ALA A 132 17.25 4.23 -3.93
C ALA A 132 17.61 2.99 -3.08
N ALA A 133 18.80 2.41 -3.33
CA ALA A 133 19.26 1.21 -2.63
C ALA A 133 19.30 1.36 -1.09
N ASP A 134 19.56 2.58 -0.60
CA ASP A 134 19.67 2.89 0.83
C ASP A 134 18.33 3.20 1.50
N ALA A 135 17.22 3.31 0.73
CA ALA A 135 15.89 3.56 1.28
C ALA A 135 15.50 2.43 2.24
N ARG A 136 15.02 2.81 3.42
CA ARG A 136 14.73 1.85 4.50
C ARG A 136 13.25 1.44 4.49
N MET A 137 13.02 0.16 4.67
CA MET A 137 11.69 -0.43 4.75
C MET A 137 11.60 -1.37 5.94
N GLN A 138 10.41 -1.53 6.46
CA GLN A 138 10.09 -2.43 7.56
C GLN A 138 9.02 -3.43 7.11
N PRO A 139 9.40 -4.42 6.27
CA PRO A 139 8.45 -5.32 5.63
C PRO A 139 7.58 -6.05 6.64
N VAL A 140 6.28 -6.12 6.37
CA VAL A 140 5.30 -6.81 7.20
C VAL A 140 4.72 -8.01 6.46
N TYR A 141 4.56 -9.14 7.16
CA TYR A 141 3.96 -10.33 6.57
C TYR A 141 2.47 -10.12 6.30
N VAL A 142 2.00 -10.59 5.14
CA VAL A 142 0.59 -10.44 4.74
C VAL A 142 -0.38 -11.06 5.75
N GLY A 143 0.01 -12.15 6.39
CA GLY A 143 -0.79 -12.79 7.45
C GLY A 143 -1.02 -11.87 8.64
N ASP A 144 0.03 -11.17 9.12
CA ASP A 144 -0.08 -10.21 10.22
C ASP A 144 -0.99 -9.03 9.87
N VAL A 145 -0.97 -8.59 8.61
CA VAL A 145 -1.89 -7.54 8.11
C VAL A 145 -3.34 -8.04 8.11
N VAL A 146 -3.57 -9.29 7.67
CA VAL A 146 -4.90 -9.92 7.68
C VAL A 146 -5.41 -10.08 9.10
N ASP A 147 -4.58 -10.59 10.02
CA ASP A 147 -4.92 -10.73 11.44
C ASP A 147 -5.23 -9.36 12.06
N GLY A 148 -4.47 -8.32 11.68
CA GLY A 148 -4.75 -6.92 12.06
C GLY A 148 -6.11 -6.43 11.58
N ILE A 149 -6.48 -6.73 10.35
CA ILE A 149 -7.82 -6.42 9.82
C ILE A 149 -8.89 -7.16 10.62
N CYS A 150 -8.71 -8.46 10.87
CA CYS A 150 -9.66 -9.25 11.66
C CYS A 150 -9.82 -8.71 13.08
N ALA A 151 -8.72 -8.38 13.75
CA ALA A 151 -8.77 -7.76 15.08
C ALA A 151 -9.54 -6.42 15.08
N CYS A 152 -9.37 -5.61 14.01
CA CYS A 152 -10.12 -4.37 13.84
C CYS A 152 -11.62 -4.59 13.65
N LEU A 153 -12.07 -5.74 13.15
CA LEU A 153 -13.49 -6.08 13.05
C LEU A 153 -14.09 -6.45 14.40
N GLU A 154 -13.31 -7.12 15.25
CA GLU A 154 -13.78 -7.65 16.54
C GLU A 154 -13.70 -6.63 17.68
N GLN A 155 -12.72 -5.71 17.63
CA GLN A 155 -12.40 -4.82 18.73
C GLN A 155 -12.95 -3.40 18.52
N ARG A 156 -13.95 -3.00 19.29
CA ARG A 156 -14.51 -1.64 19.24
C ARG A 156 -13.51 -0.54 19.62
N SER A 157 -12.46 -0.87 20.38
CA SER A 157 -11.38 0.06 20.73
C SER A 157 -10.60 0.57 19.51
N THR A 158 -10.71 -0.10 18.37
CA THR A 158 -10.04 0.28 17.11
C THR A 158 -10.84 1.29 16.28
N TRP A 159 -12.04 1.60 16.67
CA TRP A 159 -12.94 2.48 15.93
C TRP A 159 -12.44 3.93 15.95
N GLY A 160 -12.29 4.53 14.78
CA GLY A 160 -11.76 5.88 14.62
C GLY A 160 -10.24 5.98 14.70
N GLU A 161 -9.54 4.85 14.86
CA GLU A 161 -8.10 4.81 15.07
C GLU A 161 -7.31 4.61 13.77
N ILE A 162 -6.03 5.03 13.80
CA ILE A 162 -5.05 4.79 12.73
C ILE A 162 -3.93 3.94 13.31
N TYR A 163 -3.60 2.84 12.63
CA TYR A 163 -2.56 1.91 13.03
C TYR A 163 -1.44 1.87 11.99
N ASP A 164 -0.25 2.27 12.39
CA ASP A 164 0.95 1.94 11.63
C ASP A 164 1.25 0.44 11.80
N VAL A 165 1.46 -0.26 10.68
CA VAL A 165 1.60 -1.71 10.62
C VAL A 165 2.91 -2.06 9.93
N ALA A 166 3.84 -2.63 10.68
CA ALA A 166 5.18 -2.95 10.19
C ALA A 166 5.71 -4.25 10.80
N GLY A 167 6.64 -4.88 10.12
CA GLY A 167 7.33 -6.06 10.64
C GLY A 167 8.37 -5.70 11.72
N PRO A 168 9.04 -6.70 12.30
CA PRO A 168 9.94 -6.50 13.44
C PRO A 168 11.30 -5.89 13.06
N HIS A 169 11.70 -5.97 11.80
CA HIS A 169 13.03 -5.58 11.35
C HIS A 169 13.01 -4.59 10.19
N THR A 170 14.00 -3.70 10.18
CA THR A 170 14.19 -2.73 9.12
C THR A 170 15.33 -3.16 8.20
N TYR A 171 15.09 -3.08 6.89
CA TYR A 171 16.06 -3.40 5.84
C TYR A 171 16.17 -2.25 4.85
N SER A 172 17.33 -2.09 4.22
CA SER A 172 17.44 -1.28 3.01
C SER A 172 16.83 -2.01 1.80
N VAL A 173 16.44 -1.26 0.77
CA VAL A 173 15.98 -1.88 -0.48
C VAL A 173 17.09 -2.73 -1.10
N GLY A 174 18.37 -2.33 -0.95
CA GLY A 174 19.52 -3.11 -1.37
C GLY A 174 19.57 -4.48 -0.69
N GLU A 175 19.46 -4.52 0.64
CA GLU A 175 19.44 -5.78 1.42
C GLU A 175 18.26 -6.67 1.02
N ILE A 176 17.09 -6.09 0.77
CA ILE A 176 15.91 -6.84 0.28
C ILE A 176 16.20 -7.48 -1.08
N VAL A 177 16.83 -6.74 -2.00
CA VAL A 177 17.17 -7.25 -3.34
C VAL A 177 18.24 -8.36 -3.24
N GLU A 178 19.28 -8.18 -2.42
CA GLU A 178 20.31 -9.21 -2.20
C GLU A 178 19.72 -10.48 -1.57
N TYR A 179 18.86 -10.33 -0.56
CA TYR A 179 18.13 -11.45 0.02
C TYR A 179 17.28 -12.19 -1.03
N SER A 180 16.52 -11.44 -1.84
CA SER A 180 15.70 -11.99 -2.90
C SER A 180 16.53 -12.74 -3.95
N ALA A 181 17.71 -12.22 -4.31
CA ALA A 181 18.65 -12.88 -5.21
C ALA A 181 19.14 -14.21 -4.61
N GLY A 182 19.48 -14.22 -3.31
CA GLY A 182 19.88 -15.42 -2.59
C GLY A 182 18.81 -16.51 -2.60
N VAL A 183 17.54 -16.13 -2.34
CA VAL A 183 16.39 -17.06 -2.33
C VAL A 183 16.16 -17.72 -3.69
N ILE A 184 16.28 -16.97 -4.78
CA ILE A 184 16.09 -17.51 -6.15
C ILE A 184 17.36 -18.14 -6.75
N GLY A 185 18.47 -18.16 -6.00
CA GLY A 185 19.73 -18.77 -6.43
C GLY A 185 20.50 -18.00 -7.50
N VAL A 186 20.26 -16.69 -7.62
CA VAL A 186 20.95 -15.80 -8.57
C VAL A 186 22.07 -15.08 -7.85
N ARG A 187 23.27 -15.10 -8.42
CA ARG A 187 24.38 -14.28 -7.95
C ARG A 187 24.36 -12.94 -8.67
N VAL A 188 24.16 -11.88 -7.91
CA VAL A 188 24.09 -10.52 -8.43
C VAL A 188 24.89 -9.58 -7.55
N TRP A 189 25.55 -8.61 -8.19
CA TRP A 189 26.12 -7.46 -7.49
C TRP A 189 25.13 -6.28 -7.62
N VAL A 190 24.56 -5.87 -6.51
CA VAL A 190 23.68 -4.70 -6.45
C VAL A 190 24.54 -3.45 -6.54
N PHE A 191 24.31 -2.65 -7.57
CA PHE A 191 25.01 -1.39 -7.81
C PHE A 191 24.08 -0.21 -7.52
N PRO A 192 24.28 0.52 -6.40
CA PRO A 192 23.51 1.70 -6.07
C PRO A 192 23.65 2.79 -7.14
N LEU A 193 22.54 3.24 -7.69
CA LEU A 193 22.55 4.30 -8.69
C LEU A 193 22.60 5.68 -8.04
N PRO A 194 23.47 6.59 -8.50
CA PRO A 194 23.37 8.01 -8.18
C PRO A 194 22.01 8.57 -8.55
N SER A 195 21.53 9.59 -7.82
CA SER A 195 20.15 10.14 -7.97
C SER A 195 19.80 10.54 -9.42
N SER A 196 20.77 11.07 -10.18
CA SER A 196 20.55 11.45 -11.58
C SER A 196 20.30 10.24 -12.48
N LEU A 197 21.04 9.14 -12.28
CA LEU A 197 20.84 7.91 -13.03
C LEU A 197 19.61 7.16 -12.57
N ALA A 198 19.29 7.20 -11.27
CA ALA A 198 18.04 6.66 -10.72
C ALA A 198 16.82 7.34 -11.35
N LEU A 199 16.83 8.67 -11.51
CA LEU A 199 15.76 9.41 -12.17
C LEU A 199 15.66 9.05 -13.66
N LEU A 200 16.78 8.90 -14.35
CA LEU A 200 16.79 8.47 -15.76
C LEU A 200 16.22 7.05 -15.88
N GLN A 201 16.64 6.12 -15.01
CA GLN A 201 16.11 4.76 -14.97
C GLN A 201 14.59 4.77 -14.77
N ALA A 202 14.08 5.53 -13.77
CA ALA A 202 12.65 5.63 -13.52
C ALA A 202 11.87 6.14 -14.72
N LYS A 203 12.35 7.22 -15.38
CA LYS A 203 11.74 7.77 -16.60
C LYS A 203 11.70 6.78 -17.75
N LEU A 204 12.74 5.97 -17.94
CA LEU A 204 12.75 4.96 -18.99
C LEU A 204 11.80 3.82 -18.67
N MET A 205 11.80 3.33 -17.42
CA MET A 205 11.01 2.19 -17.01
C MET A 205 9.50 2.48 -16.93
N GLU A 206 9.07 3.73 -16.71
CA GLU A 206 7.65 4.07 -16.73
C GLU A 206 7.00 4.02 -18.12
N HIS A 207 7.82 3.95 -19.21
CA HIS A 207 7.34 3.76 -20.58
C HIS A 207 7.28 2.28 -20.99
N LEU A 208 7.80 1.37 -20.17
CA LEU A 208 7.72 -0.06 -20.45
C LEU A 208 6.33 -0.63 -20.10
N PRO A 209 5.89 -1.69 -20.79
CA PRO A 209 4.66 -2.38 -20.43
C PRO A 209 4.67 -2.82 -18.96
N GLY A 210 3.54 -2.60 -18.24
CA GLY A 210 3.41 -2.91 -16.82
C GLY A 210 4.15 -1.95 -15.89
N LYS A 211 4.76 -0.87 -16.41
CA LYS A 211 5.45 0.19 -15.66
C LYS A 211 6.19 -0.35 -14.43
N PRO A 212 7.24 -1.15 -14.61
CA PRO A 212 7.90 -1.86 -13.50
C PRO A 212 8.46 -0.91 -12.44
N PHE A 213 8.77 0.33 -12.82
CA PHE A 213 9.24 1.40 -11.93
C PHE A 213 8.91 2.76 -12.54
N SER A 214 8.53 3.75 -11.71
CA SER A 214 8.17 5.09 -12.17
C SER A 214 8.88 6.18 -11.35
N VAL A 215 8.81 7.41 -11.84
CA VAL A 215 9.33 8.58 -11.10
C VAL A 215 8.59 8.75 -9.78
N ASP A 216 7.29 8.45 -9.71
CA ASP A 216 6.53 8.51 -8.48
C ASP A 216 6.95 7.42 -7.48
N ASN A 217 7.27 6.21 -7.96
CA ASN A 217 7.85 5.17 -7.11
C ASN A 217 9.22 5.60 -6.54
N LEU A 218 10.08 6.21 -7.36
CA LEU A 218 11.36 6.76 -6.89
C LEU A 218 11.15 7.83 -5.82
N ARG A 219 10.15 8.70 -5.96
CA ARG A 219 9.78 9.70 -4.95
C ARG A 219 9.25 9.06 -3.68
N SER A 220 8.46 7.98 -3.79
CA SER A 220 8.02 7.22 -2.61
C SER A 220 9.20 6.64 -1.83
N LEU A 221 10.21 6.14 -2.54
CA LEU A 221 11.44 5.61 -1.93
C LEU A 221 12.40 6.69 -1.39
N SER A 222 12.12 7.98 -1.62
CA SER A 222 12.93 9.06 -1.01
C SER A 222 12.58 9.32 0.46
N VAL A 223 11.57 8.66 0.98
CA VAL A 223 11.22 8.60 2.41
C VAL A 223 11.20 7.15 2.86
N ASP A 224 11.73 6.94 4.06
CA ASP A 224 11.76 5.62 4.67
C ASP A 224 10.34 5.13 5.00
N SER A 225 10.06 3.87 4.70
CA SER A 225 8.80 3.20 5.08
C SER A 225 9.02 2.41 6.37
N VAL A 226 9.32 3.15 7.43
CA VAL A 226 9.59 2.63 8.78
C VAL A 226 8.79 3.40 9.81
N THR A 227 8.44 2.77 10.90
CA THR A 227 7.76 3.42 12.03
C THR A 227 8.39 3.01 13.36
N ALA A 228 8.52 3.99 14.26
CA ALA A 228 8.84 3.73 15.66
C ALA A 228 7.59 3.37 16.48
N ASN A 229 6.41 3.60 15.92
CA ASN A 229 5.11 3.37 16.56
C ASN A 229 4.34 2.24 15.86
N ASN A 230 4.96 1.06 15.78
CA ASN A 230 4.26 -0.13 15.28
C ASN A 230 3.19 -0.55 16.26
N ARG A 231 1.92 -0.46 15.87
CA ARG A 231 0.76 -0.72 16.73
C ARG A 231 0.15 -2.12 16.56
N LEU A 232 0.80 -3.05 15.84
CA LEU A 232 0.32 -4.43 15.71
C LEU A 232 0.15 -5.13 17.05
N ASN A 233 1.03 -4.88 18.02
CA ASN A 233 0.92 -5.45 19.36
C ASN A 233 -0.36 -5.01 20.09
N GLU A 234 -0.88 -3.81 19.82
CA GLU A 234 -2.15 -3.34 20.38
C GLU A 234 -3.35 -4.14 19.84
N LEU A 235 -3.19 -4.72 18.66
CA LEU A 235 -4.17 -5.62 18.02
C LEU A 235 -3.99 -7.09 18.46
N GLY A 236 -3.01 -7.38 19.34
CA GLY A 236 -2.72 -8.72 19.81
C GLY A 236 -1.81 -9.53 18.86
N ILE A 237 -1.15 -8.86 17.91
CA ILE A 237 -0.31 -9.51 16.88
C ILE A 237 1.15 -9.25 17.21
N SER A 238 1.94 -10.32 17.23
CA SER A 238 3.41 -10.27 17.40
C SER A 238 4.06 -10.61 16.06
N PRO A 239 4.51 -9.62 15.28
CA PRO A 239 5.06 -9.81 13.96
C PRO A 239 6.43 -10.49 13.97
#